data_7f6081e142a5bba558d5e3cfb809aaeb
#
_entry.id   7f6081e142a5bba558d5e3cfb809aaeb
#
_cell.length_a   1.000
_cell.length_b   1.000
_cell.length_c   1.000
_cell.angle_alpha   90.00
_cell.angle_beta   90.00
_cell.angle_gamma   90.00
#
_symmetry.space_group_name_H-M   'P 1'
#
loop_
_entity.id
_entity.type
_entity.pdbx_description
1 polymer ?
#
loop_
_entity_poly.entity_id
_entity_poly.type
_entity_poly.pdbx_seq_one_letter_code
_entity_poly.pdbx_strand_id
1 'polypeptide(L)'
;MMFASPRLFACGYTRAMRFLLTLGILFFSAIQVRAHPEDELCVPGRDNIDPVVCAMLAEMNRSNGDFLLEENVYQIENIATKASSISIISTYIAIGMDHILLGGYDHMLFVIALFLASLRLGSLVWQISAFTIAHTITLALAASGTIKVSGDIIEPLIAFTIAFVAIENLFVRDITKWRPLIVMIFGLIHGLGFAAFISEFDLSETHFWSALIGFNIGVEVGQIGVVALVAGPVLAVRLTLKDKFNTSKYRSWFTRPGSALIGLIGLWWGISRALSI
;
A
#
# COMPACT_ATOMS: atom_id res chain seq x y z
N MET A 1 -44.19 -17.23 -34.23
CA MET A 1 -44.07 -17.15 -32.78
C MET A 1 -43.11 -18.23 -32.33
N MET A 2 -41.83 -17.88 -32.12
CA MET A 2 -40.82 -18.77 -31.56
C MET A 2 -40.24 -18.09 -30.32
N PHE A 3 -40.55 -18.62 -29.15
CA PHE A 3 -40.05 -18.16 -27.86
C PHE A 3 -38.58 -18.63 -27.70
N ALA A 4 -37.62 -17.70 -27.74
CA ALA A 4 -36.25 -17.98 -27.42
C ALA A 4 -36.06 -18.05 -25.89
N SER A 5 -35.54 -19.17 -25.44
CA SER A 5 -35.35 -19.54 -24.03
C SER A 5 -34.30 -18.65 -23.34
N PRO A 6 -34.52 -18.13 -22.09
CA PRO A 6 -33.63 -17.26 -21.38
C PRO A 6 -32.47 -17.98 -20.63
N ARG A 7 -32.21 -19.25 -20.90
CA ARG A 7 -31.31 -20.07 -20.06
C ARG A 7 -29.81 -19.98 -20.37
N LEU A 8 -29.38 -19.33 -21.45
CA LEU A 8 -27.96 -19.23 -21.83
C LEU A 8 -27.20 -18.07 -21.21
N PHE A 9 -27.92 -17.07 -20.66
CA PHE A 9 -27.26 -15.91 -20.04
C PHE A 9 -26.86 -16.10 -18.56
N ALA A 10 -27.46 -17.04 -17.85
CA ALA A 10 -27.21 -17.24 -16.42
C ALA A 10 -25.92 -18.02 -16.12
N CYS A 11 -25.44 -18.85 -17.05
CA CYS A 11 -24.29 -19.74 -16.78
C CYS A 11 -22.93 -19.04 -16.80
N GLY A 12 -22.76 -17.98 -17.58
CA GLY A 12 -21.49 -17.21 -17.64
C GLY A 12 -21.31 -16.25 -16.46
N TYR A 13 -22.41 -15.73 -15.94
CA TYR A 13 -22.41 -14.80 -14.81
C TYR A 13 -22.02 -15.49 -13.50
N THR A 14 -22.47 -16.70 -13.29
CA THR A 14 -22.19 -17.49 -12.08
C THR A 14 -20.74 -17.97 -11.99
N ARG A 15 -20.08 -18.26 -13.13
CA ARG A 15 -18.65 -18.69 -13.11
C ARG A 15 -17.71 -17.53 -12.84
N ALA A 16 -17.90 -16.38 -13.46
CA ALA A 16 -17.10 -15.18 -13.21
C ALA A 16 -17.29 -14.68 -11.77
N MET A 17 -18.52 -14.69 -11.27
CA MET A 17 -18.82 -14.29 -9.89
C MET A 17 -18.28 -15.30 -8.86
N ARG A 18 -18.31 -16.59 -9.14
CA ARG A 18 -17.67 -17.61 -8.29
C ARG A 18 -16.16 -17.48 -8.29
N PHE A 19 -15.55 -17.17 -9.43
CA PHE A 19 -14.09 -16.95 -9.52
C PHE A 19 -13.67 -15.70 -8.74
N LEU A 20 -14.43 -14.59 -8.82
CA LEU A 20 -14.18 -13.37 -8.07
C LEU A 20 -14.44 -13.56 -6.57
N LEU A 21 -15.47 -14.32 -6.19
CA LEU A 21 -15.75 -14.70 -4.79
C LEU A 21 -14.65 -15.63 -4.22
N THR A 22 -14.20 -16.63 -4.99
CA THR A 22 -13.10 -17.49 -4.54
C THR A 22 -11.77 -16.74 -4.47
N LEU A 23 -11.48 -15.84 -5.41
CA LEU A 23 -10.32 -14.96 -5.35
C LEU A 23 -10.41 -13.99 -4.15
N GLY A 24 -11.59 -13.45 -3.89
CA GLY A 24 -11.86 -12.61 -2.71
C GLY A 24 -11.73 -13.38 -1.40
N ILE A 25 -12.21 -14.62 -1.33
CA ILE A 25 -12.09 -15.49 -0.14
C ILE A 25 -10.62 -15.94 0.07
N LEU A 26 -9.90 -16.26 -1.00
CA LEU A 26 -8.47 -16.60 -0.93
C LEU A 26 -7.63 -15.39 -0.51
N PHE A 27 -7.98 -14.20 -0.99
CA PHE A 27 -7.36 -12.96 -0.57
C PHE A 27 -7.68 -12.64 0.89
N PHE A 28 -8.93 -12.86 1.33
CA PHE A 28 -9.37 -12.61 2.71
C PHE A 28 -8.80 -13.64 3.70
N SER A 29 -8.63 -14.91 3.31
CA SER A 29 -7.99 -15.91 4.16
C SER A 29 -6.47 -15.72 4.28
N ALA A 30 -5.83 -15.03 3.32
CA ALA A 30 -4.44 -14.60 3.42
C ALA A 30 -4.25 -13.36 4.31
N ILE A 31 -5.33 -12.60 4.56
CA ILE A 31 -5.35 -11.41 5.42
C ILE A 31 -5.78 -11.82 6.86
N GLN A 32 -5.16 -12.84 7.41
CA GLN A 32 -5.13 -12.98 8.88
C GLN A 32 -4.06 -12.02 9.41
N VAL A 33 -4.40 -10.75 9.44
CA VAL A 33 -3.52 -9.69 9.90
C VAL A 33 -3.44 -9.74 11.41
N ARG A 34 -2.31 -10.23 11.92
CA ARG A 34 -1.75 -9.67 13.15
C ARG A 34 -1.47 -8.20 12.87
N ALA A 35 -2.07 -7.31 13.62
CA ALA A 35 -1.67 -5.92 13.70
C ALA A 35 -0.19 -5.90 14.11
N HIS A 36 0.62 -5.21 13.33
CA HIS A 36 2.07 -5.02 13.46
C HIS A 36 2.96 -6.26 13.29
N PRO A 37 3.62 -6.40 12.11
CA PRO A 37 4.74 -7.31 11.94
C PRO A 37 6.08 -6.65 12.38
N GLU A 38 6.08 -5.85 13.43
CA GLU A 38 7.31 -5.21 13.93
C GLU A 38 8.30 -6.25 14.45
N ASP A 39 7.79 -7.42 14.90
CA ASP A 39 8.61 -8.49 15.46
C ASP A 39 9.24 -9.45 14.42
N GLU A 40 8.88 -9.35 13.12
CA GLU A 40 9.34 -10.30 12.10
C GLU A 40 10.21 -9.67 10.99
N LEU A 41 10.52 -8.38 11.05
CA LEU A 41 11.21 -7.66 9.97
C LEU A 41 12.67 -8.07 9.76
N CYS A 42 13.27 -8.81 10.70
CA CYS A 42 14.65 -9.30 10.57
C CYS A 42 14.82 -10.70 11.14
N VAL A 43 14.74 -11.73 10.29
CA VAL A 43 15.21 -13.07 10.61
C VAL A 43 16.56 -13.28 9.94
N PRO A 44 17.66 -13.45 10.70
CA PRO A 44 18.99 -13.68 10.12
C PRO A 44 18.97 -14.89 9.18
N GLY A 45 19.29 -14.65 7.89
CA GLY A 45 19.40 -15.70 6.86
C GLY A 45 18.15 -15.93 6.01
N ARG A 46 17.05 -15.21 6.21
CA ARG A 46 15.81 -15.40 5.43
C ARG A 46 15.57 -14.26 4.42
N ASP A 47 16.08 -13.07 4.69
CA ASP A 47 15.80 -11.89 3.90
C ASP A 47 17.11 -11.34 3.28
N ASN A 48 17.00 -10.86 2.03
CA ASN A 48 18.10 -10.16 1.34
C ASN A 48 18.32 -8.73 1.89
N ILE A 49 17.97 -8.48 3.15
CA ILE A 49 18.23 -7.23 3.84
C ILE A 49 19.70 -7.24 4.24
N ASP A 50 20.38 -6.11 4.00
CA ASP A 50 21.77 -5.93 4.41
C ASP A 50 21.93 -6.34 5.89
N PRO A 51 22.85 -7.27 6.21
CA PRO A 51 23.07 -7.73 7.59
C PRO A 51 23.25 -6.60 8.61
N VAL A 52 23.71 -5.42 8.16
CA VAL A 52 23.87 -4.23 8.98
C VAL A 52 22.53 -3.62 9.38
N VAL A 53 21.58 -3.56 8.44
CA VAL A 53 20.21 -3.06 8.72
C VAL A 53 19.46 -4.05 9.61
N CYS A 54 19.63 -5.35 9.39
CA CYS A 54 19.08 -6.40 10.25
C CYS A 54 19.68 -6.37 11.66
N ALA A 55 20.97 -6.14 11.79
CA ALA A 55 21.63 -5.97 13.10
C ALA A 55 21.12 -4.72 13.83
N MET A 56 20.94 -3.59 13.12
CA MET A 56 20.34 -2.37 13.69
C MET A 56 18.92 -2.61 14.19
N LEU A 57 18.07 -3.27 13.42
CA LEU A 57 16.69 -3.59 13.81
C LEU A 57 16.63 -4.57 15.00
N ALA A 58 17.53 -5.56 15.03
CA ALA A 58 17.63 -6.51 16.13
C ALA A 58 18.15 -5.86 17.43
N GLU A 59 19.07 -4.89 17.32
CA GLU A 59 19.60 -4.14 18.46
C GLU A 59 18.56 -3.18 19.04
N MET A 60 17.78 -2.51 18.19
CA MET A 60 16.65 -1.65 18.61
C MET A 60 15.58 -2.44 19.38
N ASN A 61 15.33 -3.68 19.01
CA ASN A 61 14.36 -4.55 19.71
C ASN A 61 14.93 -5.12 21.04
N ARG A 62 16.24 -5.08 21.23
CA ARG A 62 16.90 -5.52 22.48
C ARG A 62 17.08 -4.43 23.52
N SER A 63 16.89 -3.16 23.18
CA SER A 63 17.19 -2.02 24.07
C SER A 63 16.26 -1.87 25.27
N ASN A 64 15.40 -2.85 25.56
CA ASN A 64 14.73 -2.97 26.87
C ASN A 64 15.60 -3.55 28.00
N GLY A 65 16.89 -3.71 27.78
CA GLY A 65 17.81 -4.27 28.78
C GLY A 65 19.24 -3.79 28.61
N ASP A 66 19.61 -2.89 29.46
CA ASP A 66 20.93 -2.36 29.83
C ASP A 66 22.19 -3.09 29.33
N PHE A 67 23.16 -2.26 28.92
CA PHE A 67 24.61 -2.49 29.06
C PHE A 67 25.27 -3.37 27.98
N LEU A 68 25.65 -2.79 26.85
CA LEU A 68 26.87 -3.10 26.05
C LEU A 68 27.04 -2.08 24.90
N LEU A 69 26.61 -0.84 25.08
CA LEU A 69 26.38 0.12 24.00
C LEU A 69 27.62 0.85 23.47
N GLU A 70 28.66 1.06 24.27
CA GLU A 70 29.75 1.99 23.84
C GLU A 70 30.66 1.39 22.75
N GLU A 71 30.99 0.11 22.80
CA GLU A 71 31.92 -0.50 21.85
C GLU A 71 31.22 -0.88 20.52
N ASN A 72 29.96 -1.29 20.59
CA ASN A 72 29.16 -1.61 19.40
C ASN A 72 28.68 -0.35 18.67
N VAL A 73 28.31 0.71 19.38
CA VAL A 73 27.92 1.99 18.78
C VAL A 73 29.07 2.58 17.94
N TYR A 74 30.28 2.54 18.43
CA TYR A 74 31.46 3.01 17.69
C TYR A 74 31.73 2.19 16.42
N GLN A 75 31.49 0.88 16.43
CA GLN A 75 31.61 0.01 15.25
C GLN A 75 30.49 0.25 14.27
N ILE A 76 29.25 0.43 14.74
CA ILE A 76 28.07 0.73 13.93
C ILE A 76 28.20 2.10 13.28
N GLU A 77 28.68 3.11 14.01
CA GLU A 77 28.91 4.45 13.49
C GLU A 77 29.99 4.47 12.40
N ASN A 78 31.07 3.67 12.55
CA ASN A 78 32.10 3.49 11.53
C ASN A 78 31.62 2.72 10.30
N ILE A 79 30.66 1.79 10.44
CA ILE A 79 30.06 1.06 9.31
C ILE A 79 29.06 1.95 8.60
N ALA A 80 28.24 2.69 9.34
CA ALA A 80 27.25 3.63 8.79
C ALA A 80 27.91 4.80 8.02
N THR A 81 29.05 5.31 8.53
CA THR A 81 29.82 6.35 7.82
C THR A 81 30.53 5.84 6.57
N LYS A 82 30.76 4.52 6.45
CA LYS A 82 31.33 3.87 5.27
C LYS A 82 30.31 3.45 4.21
N ALA A 83 29.03 3.37 4.56
CA ALA A 83 27.98 3.04 3.59
C ALA A 83 27.89 4.17 2.54
N SER A 84 28.05 3.85 1.26
CA SER A 84 27.87 4.83 0.19
C SER A 84 26.39 5.23 0.10
N SER A 85 26.09 6.47 -0.25
CA SER A 85 24.71 6.95 -0.44
C SER A 85 23.91 6.05 -1.40
N ILE A 86 24.59 5.39 -2.33
CA ILE A 86 23.97 4.45 -3.29
C ILE A 86 23.50 3.18 -2.59
N SER A 87 24.29 2.61 -1.65
CA SER A 87 23.88 1.42 -0.90
C SER A 87 22.68 1.73 0.00
N ILE A 88 22.65 2.92 0.59
CA ILE A 88 21.52 3.37 1.40
C ILE A 88 20.27 3.51 0.55
N ILE A 89 20.34 4.19 -0.59
CA ILE A 89 19.21 4.32 -1.51
C ILE A 89 18.67 2.94 -1.91
N SER A 90 19.53 1.99 -2.29
CA SER A 90 19.10 0.65 -2.71
C SER A 90 18.41 -0.12 -1.59
N THR A 91 18.91 -0.03 -0.36
CA THR A 91 18.30 -0.65 0.82
C THR A 91 16.90 -0.06 1.08
N TYR A 92 16.79 1.27 1.07
CA TYR A 92 15.50 1.91 1.31
C TYR A 92 14.51 1.75 0.15
N ILE A 93 14.96 1.51 -1.08
CA ILE A 93 14.07 1.07 -2.17
C ILE A 93 13.44 -0.28 -1.82
N ALA A 94 14.23 -1.25 -1.35
CA ALA A 94 13.71 -2.55 -0.95
C ALA A 94 12.70 -2.41 0.21
N ILE A 95 13.04 -1.65 1.25
CA ILE A 95 12.14 -1.38 2.40
C ILE A 95 10.83 -0.72 1.93
N GLY A 96 10.90 0.26 1.03
CA GLY A 96 9.70 0.91 0.48
C GLY A 96 8.83 -0.03 -0.36
N MET A 97 9.43 -0.94 -1.12
CA MET A 97 8.70 -2.00 -1.83
C MET A 97 8.02 -2.96 -0.86
N ASP A 98 8.74 -3.43 0.15
CA ASP A 98 8.22 -4.35 1.17
C ASP A 98 7.11 -3.71 1.98
N HIS A 99 7.25 -2.42 2.30
CA HIS A 99 6.19 -1.64 2.94
C HIS A 99 4.86 -1.71 2.14
N ILE A 100 4.90 -1.64 0.82
CA ILE A 100 3.68 -1.74 -0.01
C ILE A 100 3.21 -3.18 -0.19
N LEU A 101 4.13 -4.12 -0.45
CA LEU A 101 3.77 -5.47 -0.89
C LEU A 101 3.48 -6.43 0.28
N LEU A 102 4.16 -6.25 1.41
CA LEU A 102 4.12 -7.17 2.55
C LEU A 102 3.45 -6.58 3.79
N GLY A 103 3.67 -5.30 4.08
CA GLY A 103 3.17 -4.64 5.28
C GLY A 103 2.05 -3.62 5.06
N GLY A 104 1.99 -2.99 3.89
CA GLY A 104 1.10 -1.85 3.61
C GLY A 104 -0.24 -2.22 2.99
N TYR A 105 -1.01 -3.10 3.60
CA TYR A 105 -2.34 -3.48 3.07
C TYR A 105 -3.24 -2.25 2.83
N ASP A 106 -3.12 -1.21 3.63
CA ASP A 106 -3.83 0.06 3.45
C ASP A 106 -3.48 0.68 2.09
N HIS A 107 -2.20 0.79 1.77
CA HIS A 107 -1.71 1.31 0.49
C HIS A 107 -2.12 0.41 -0.68
N MET A 108 -2.01 -0.91 -0.49
CA MET A 108 -2.39 -1.89 -1.51
C MET A 108 -3.87 -1.76 -1.87
N LEU A 109 -4.77 -1.75 -0.88
CA LEU A 109 -6.21 -1.60 -1.11
C LEU A 109 -6.55 -0.24 -1.70
N PHE A 110 -5.86 0.82 -1.27
CA PHE A 110 -6.02 2.16 -1.82
C PHE A 110 -5.67 2.20 -3.31
N VAL A 111 -4.51 1.66 -3.70
CA VAL A 111 -4.06 1.61 -5.11
C VAL A 111 -4.99 0.74 -5.96
N ILE A 112 -5.47 -0.40 -5.43
CA ILE A 112 -6.46 -1.24 -6.11
C ILE A 112 -7.76 -0.46 -6.32
N ALA A 113 -8.22 0.30 -5.32
CA ALA A 113 -9.42 1.14 -5.46
C ALA A 113 -9.24 2.23 -6.53
N LEU A 114 -8.05 2.85 -6.63
CA LEU A 114 -7.73 3.80 -7.70
C LEU A 114 -7.77 3.13 -9.08
N PHE A 115 -7.17 1.94 -9.21
CA PHE A 115 -7.18 1.16 -10.46
C PHE A 115 -8.60 0.77 -10.88
N LEU A 116 -9.46 0.35 -9.94
CA LEU A 116 -10.83 -0.04 -10.22
C LEU A 116 -11.71 1.10 -10.74
N ALA A 117 -11.33 2.34 -10.50
CA ALA A 117 -12.08 3.50 -10.99
C ALA A 117 -12.08 3.60 -12.52
N SER A 118 -10.96 3.29 -13.17
CA SER A 118 -10.81 3.46 -14.61
C SER A 118 -9.60 2.71 -15.17
N LEU A 119 -9.74 2.21 -16.39
CA LEU A 119 -8.65 1.61 -17.17
C LEU A 119 -7.72 2.63 -17.85
N ARG A 120 -7.86 3.92 -17.54
CA ARG A 120 -7.01 4.98 -18.12
C ARG A 120 -5.70 5.06 -17.35
N LEU A 121 -4.67 4.35 -17.79
CA LEU A 121 -3.37 4.27 -17.13
C LEU A 121 -2.73 5.64 -16.87
N GLY A 122 -2.82 6.59 -17.82
CA GLY A 122 -2.26 7.93 -17.61
C GLY A 122 -2.89 8.68 -16.43
N SER A 123 -4.21 8.56 -16.25
CA SER A 123 -4.88 9.15 -15.08
C SER A 123 -4.50 8.43 -13.78
N LEU A 124 -4.30 7.12 -13.84
CA LEU A 124 -3.91 6.33 -12.68
C LEU A 124 -2.49 6.68 -12.23
N VAL A 125 -1.53 6.71 -13.16
CA VAL A 125 -0.14 7.10 -12.86
C VAL A 125 -0.09 8.48 -12.23
N TRP A 126 -0.82 9.47 -12.80
CA TRP A 126 -0.87 10.81 -12.23
C TRP A 126 -1.43 10.84 -10.80
N GLN A 127 -2.45 10.02 -10.51
CA GLN A 127 -3.00 9.91 -9.14
C GLN A 127 -2.00 9.25 -8.18
N ILE A 128 -1.32 8.18 -8.61
CA ILE A 128 -0.30 7.49 -7.83
C ILE A 128 0.85 8.45 -7.51
N SER A 129 1.41 9.14 -8.52
CA SER A 129 2.51 10.09 -8.29
C SER A 129 2.10 11.28 -7.42
N ALA A 130 0.87 11.80 -7.58
CA ALA A 130 0.35 12.85 -6.70
C ALA A 130 0.24 12.37 -5.24
N PHE A 131 -0.21 11.13 -5.03
CA PHE A 131 -0.22 10.50 -3.72
C PHE A 131 1.18 10.37 -3.15
N THR A 132 2.14 9.78 -3.90
CA THR A 132 3.51 9.56 -3.43
C THR A 132 4.23 10.85 -3.09
N ILE A 133 4.07 11.91 -3.89
CA ILE A 133 4.64 13.23 -3.59
C ILE A 133 4.11 13.77 -2.27
N ALA A 134 2.79 13.75 -2.09
CA ALA A 134 2.15 14.24 -0.86
C ALA A 134 2.54 13.40 0.36
N HIS A 135 2.56 12.07 0.21
CA HIS A 135 3.03 11.11 1.22
C HIS A 135 4.48 11.44 1.64
N THR A 136 5.37 11.65 0.67
CA THR A 136 6.78 12.00 0.92
C THR A 136 6.91 13.27 1.75
N ILE A 137 6.12 14.30 1.46
CA ILE A 137 6.16 15.58 2.17
C ILE A 137 5.81 15.38 3.64
N THR A 138 4.70 14.74 3.95
CA THR A 138 4.28 14.54 5.34
C THR A 138 5.14 13.53 6.07
N LEU A 139 5.62 12.50 5.38
CA LEU A 139 6.59 11.56 5.91
C LEU A 139 7.89 12.28 6.33
N ALA A 140 8.44 13.16 5.47
CA ALA A 140 9.63 13.95 5.79
C ALA A 140 9.41 14.87 6.99
N LEU A 141 8.26 15.57 7.05
CA LEU A 141 7.93 16.47 8.16
C LEU A 141 7.74 15.72 9.47
N ALA A 142 7.20 14.53 9.42
CA ALA A 142 6.97 13.73 10.61
C ALA A 142 8.25 13.00 11.05
N ALA A 143 9.04 12.44 10.12
CA ALA A 143 10.32 11.82 10.42
C ALA A 143 11.37 12.83 10.95
N SER A 144 11.30 14.11 10.53
CA SER A 144 12.12 15.19 11.10
C SER A 144 11.64 15.66 12.49
N GLY A 145 10.57 15.09 13.03
CA GLY A 145 9.97 15.50 14.30
C GLY A 145 9.20 16.82 14.26
N THR A 146 9.07 17.44 13.07
CA THR A 146 8.35 18.73 12.89
C THR A 146 6.86 18.57 13.16
N ILE A 147 6.28 17.44 12.76
CA ILE A 147 4.87 17.10 12.98
C ILE A 147 4.80 15.79 13.77
N LYS A 148 4.04 15.79 14.86
CA LYS A 148 3.76 14.60 15.65
C LYS A 148 2.26 14.41 15.75
N VAL A 149 1.76 13.27 15.26
CA VAL A 149 0.35 12.90 15.34
C VAL A 149 0.26 11.49 15.92
N SER A 150 -0.72 11.26 16.80
CA SER A 150 -0.95 9.93 17.36
C SER A 150 -1.46 8.96 16.29
N GLY A 151 -0.97 7.71 16.32
CA GLY A 151 -1.46 6.61 15.50
C GLY A 151 -2.97 6.41 15.64
N ASP A 152 -3.49 6.53 16.87
CA ASP A 152 -4.93 6.38 17.18
C ASP A 152 -5.84 7.31 16.35
N ILE A 153 -5.31 8.44 15.87
CA ILE A 153 -6.04 9.37 15.01
C ILE A 153 -5.79 9.06 13.53
N ILE A 154 -4.53 8.80 13.16
CA ILE A 154 -4.13 8.66 11.76
C ILE A 154 -4.57 7.33 11.16
N GLU A 155 -4.46 6.22 11.89
CA GLU A 155 -4.82 4.91 11.37
C GLU A 155 -6.30 4.77 10.98
N PRO A 156 -7.27 5.22 11.79
CA PRO A 156 -8.67 5.28 11.36
C PRO A 156 -8.88 6.17 10.12
N LEU A 157 -8.20 7.33 10.06
CA LEU A 157 -8.30 8.26 8.92
C LEU A 157 -7.78 7.61 7.63
N ILE A 158 -6.65 6.89 7.69
CA ILE A 158 -6.12 6.12 6.57
C ILE A 158 -7.19 5.15 6.04
N ALA A 159 -7.76 4.34 6.93
CA ALA A 159 -8.79 3.36 6.55
C ALA A 159 -10.04 4.02 5.96
N PHE A 160 -10.47 5.17 6.48
CA PHE A 160 -11.59 5.93 5.92
C PHE A 160 -11.28 6.52 4.55
N THR A 161 -10.02 6.90 4.24
CA THR A 161 -9.66 7.34 2.89
C THR A 161 -9.80 6.21 1.86
N ILE A 162 -9.46 4.98 2.24
CA ILE A 162 -9.65 3.78 1.41
C ILE A 162 -11.14 3.56 1.14
N ALA A 163 -11.93 3.58 2.21
CA ALA A 163 -13.38 3.44 2.10
C ALA A 163 -13.99 4.52 1.20
N PHE A 164 -13.55 5.77 1.35
CA PHE A 164 -14.04 6.89 0.54
C PHE A 164 -13.81 6.65 -0.96
N VAL A 165 -12.58 6.33 -1.37
CA VAL A 165 -12.25 6.07 -2.79
C VAL A 165 -13.06 4.90 -3.34
N ALA A 166 -13.20 3.83 -2.55
CA ALA A 166 -13.95 2.66 -2.96
C ALA A 166 -15.46 2.97 -3.10
N ILE A 167 -16.03 3.71 -2.16
CA ILE A 167 -17.44 4.14 -2.20
C ILE A 167 -17.66 5.10 -3.37
N GLU A 168 -16.77 6.07 -3.59
CA GLU A 168 -16.85 6.98 -4.75
C GLU A 168 -16.95 6.20 -6.07
N ASN A 169 -16.18 5.14 -6.24
CA ASN A 169 -16.23 4.28 -7.44
C ASN A 169 -17.60 3.63 -7.70
N LEU A 170 -18.41 3.40 -6.66
CA LEU A 170 -19.74 2.82 -6.82
C LEU A 170 -20.72 3.82 -7.45
N PHE A 171 -20.60 5.09 -7.09
CA PHE A 171 -21.55 6.14 -7.48
C PHE A 171 -21.07 6.95 -8.68
N VAL A 172 -19.78 7.30 -8.75
CA VAL A 172 -19.21 8.13 -9.80
C VAL A 172 -18.81 7.27 -11.00
N ARG A 173 -19.22 7.68 -12.21
CA ARG A 173 -18.92 6.92 -13.44
C ARG A 173 -17.60 7.36 -14.09
N ASP A 174 -17.33 8.64 -14.04
CA ASP A 174 -16.15 9.24 -14.69
C ASP A 174 -15.23 9.87 -13.66
N ILE A 175 -13.91 9.75 -13.88
CA ILE A 175 -12.92 10.37 -13.01
C ILE A 175 -13.09 11.89 -13.08
N THR A 176 -13.36 12.51 -11.95
CA THR A 176 -13.46 13.96 -11.82
C THR A 176 -12.10 14.63 -11.98
N LYS A 177 -12.08 15.89 -12.44
CA LYS A 177 -10.85 16.67 -12.56
C LYS A 177 -10.16 16.92 -11.21
N TRP A 178 -10.93 16.90 -10.13
CA TRP A 178 -10.49 17.12 -8.76
C TRP A 178 -9.94 15.89 -8.06
N ARG A 179 -10.11 14.70 -8.65
CA ARG A 179 -9.69 13.44 -8.04
C ARG A 179 -8.20 13.38 -7.70
N PRO A 180 -7.26 13.84 -8.54
CA PRO A 180 -5.84 13.88 -8.16
C PRO A 180 -5.57 14.75 -6.92
N LEU A 181 -6.31 15.85 -6.74
CA LEU A 181 -6.19 16.68 -5.54
C LEU A 181 -6.70 15.97 -4.29
N ILE A 182 -7.82 15.24 -4.39
CA ILE A 182 -8.35 14.42 -3.29
C ILE A 182 -7.34 13.33 -2.92
N VAL A 183 -6.81 12.63 -3.92
CA VAL A 183 -5.79 11.59 -3.75
C VAL A 183 -4.51 12.16 -3.12
N MET A 184 -4.11 13.38 -3.51
CA MET A 184 -2.99 14.08 -2.89
C MET A 184 -3.24 14.36 -1.40
N ILE A 185 -4.43 14.82 -1.02
CA ILE A 185 -4.82 15.02 0.39
C ILE A 185 -4.73 13.69 1.16
N PHE A 186 -5.18 12.60 0.55
CA PHE A 186 -5.06 11.28 1.17
C PHE A 186 -3.61 10.83 1.31
N GLY A 187 -2.74 11.16 0.34
CA GLY A 187 -1.31 10.94 0.45
C GLY A 187 -0.70 11.65 1.67
N LEU A 188 -1.11 12.90 1.95
CA LEU A 188 -0.67 13.62 3.15
C LEU A 188 -1.03 12.86 4.44
N ILE A 189 -2.24 12.28 4.52
CA ILE A 189 -2.70 11.50 5.67
C ILE A 189 -1.87 10.21 5.81
N HIS A 190 -1.68 9.47 4.72
CA HIS A 190 -0.95 8.21 4.73
C HIS A 190 0.53 8.39 5.13
N GLY A 191 1.17 9.48 4.69
CA GLY A 191 2.55 9.77 5.05
C GLY A 191 2.76 10.04 6.55
N LEU A 192 1.75 10.52 7.26
CA LEU A 192 1.80 10.67 8.71
C LEU A 192 1.73 9.33 9.45
N GLY A 193 1.07 8.32 8.87
CA GLY A 193 0.91 7.01 9.51
C GLY A 193 2.20 6.19 9.58
N PHE A 194 3.15 6.43 8.69
CA PHE A 194 4.43 5.70 8.65
C PHE A 194 5.58 6.45 9.34
N ALA A 195 5.31 7.63 9.86
CA ALA A 195 6.32 8.50 10.45
C ALA A 195 6.93 7.93 11.73
N ALA A 196 6.14 7.25 12.55
CA ALA A 196 6.63 6.60 13.76
C ALA A 196 7.72 5.58 13.42
N PHE A 197 7.50 4.75 12.42
CA PHE A 197 8.48 3.75 11.97
C PHE A 197 9.81 4.38 11.51
N ILE A 198 9.77 5.45 10.70
CA ILE A 198 11.01 6.09 10.24
C ILE A 198 11.71 6.88 11.35
N SER A 199 10.98 7.44 12.31
CA SER A 199 11.58 8.16 13.44
C SER A 199 12.34 7.25 14.42
N GLU A 200 12.10 5.95 14.39
CA GLU A 200 12.86 4.95 15.14
C GLU A 200 14.24 4.67 14.53
N PHE A 201 14.41 4.92 13.22
CA PHE A 201 15.74 4.89 12.61
C PHE A 201 16.44 6.21 12.94
N ASP A 202 17.38 6.18 13.87
CA ASP A 202 18.25 7.32 14.20
C ASP A 202 19.20 7.63 13.02
N LEU A 203 18.57 8.06 11.90
CA LEU A 203 19.26 8.38 10.67
C LEU A 203 20.10 9.64 10.88
N SER A 204 21.40 9.53 10.69
CA SER A 204 22.25 10.71 10.64
C SER A 204 21.72 11.69 9.59
N GLU A 205 21.80 12.99 9.85
CA GLU A 205 21.32 14.03 8.92
C GLU A 205 21.87 13.85 7.49
N THR A 206 23.08 13.31 7.36
CA THR A 206 23.74 13.05 6.08
C THR A 206 23.04 11.97 5.24
N HIS A 207 22.32 11.02 5.86
CA HIS A 207 21.71 9.88 5.19
C HIS A 207 20.19 10.00 5.07
N PHE A 208 19.59 10.91 5.82
CA PHE A 208 18.14 11.12 5.87
C PHE A 208 17.52 11.29 4.49
N TRP A 209 18.06 12.17 3.66
CA TRP A 209 17.52 12.42 2.33
C TRP A 209 17.69 11.23 1.39
N SER A 210 18.80 10.52 1.46
CA SER A 210 19.04 9.32 0.66
C SER A 210 18.07 8.19 1.02
N ALA A 211 17.84 7.99 2.31
CA ALA A 211 16.86 7.03 2.81
C ALA A 211 15.43 7.40 2.38
N LEU A 212 15.04 8.65 2.57
CA LEU A 212 13.71 9.14 2.21
C LEU A 212 13.44 9.00 0.70
N ILE A 213 14.39 9.37 -0.14
CA ILE A 213 14.28 9.24 -1.60
C ILE A 213 14.18 7.76 -1.99
N GLY A 214 15.10 6.92 -1.46
CA GLY A 214 15.08 5.48 -1.73
C GLY A 214 13.75 4.84 -1.34
N PHE A 215 13.28 5.10 -0.14
CA PHE A 215 11.99 4.60 0.35
C PHE A 215 10.82 4.97 -0.57
N ASN A 216 10.70 6.24 -0.95
CA ASN A 216 9.60 6.69 -1.80
C ASN A 216 9.68 6.16 -3.24
N ILE A 217 10.88 5.96 -3.79
CA ILE A 217 11.05 5.22 -5.05
C ILE A 217 10.53 3.78 -4.89
N GLY A 218 10.88 3.12 -3.79
CA GLY A 218 10.40 1.77 -3.48
C GLY A 218 8.88 1.70 -3.35
N VAL A 219 8.28 2.65 -2.65
CA VAL A 219 6.82 2.80 -2.55
C VAL A 219 6.17 2.91 -3.92
N GLU A 220 6.67 3.78 -4.81
CA GLU A 220 6.11 3.96 -6.15
C GLU A 220 6.26 2.69 -7.01
N VAL A 221 7.41 2.04 -6.96
CA VAL A 221 7.65 0.74 -7.64
C VAL A 221 6.71 -0.34 -7.09
N GLY A 222 6.54 -0.43 -5.78
CA GLY A 222 5.61 -1.36 -5.14
C GLY A 222 4.17 -1.12 -5.59
N GLN A 223 3.72 0.12 -5.64
CA GLN A 223 2.39 0.50 -6.12
C GLN A 223 2.16 0.12 -7.59
N ILE A 224 3.17 0.34 -8.45
CA ILE A 224 3.12 -0.11 -9.86
C ILE A 224 3.04 -1.63 -9.91
N GLY A 225 3.77 -2.36 -9.07
CA GLY A 225 3.70 -3.81 -8.93
C GLY A 225 2.30 -4.30 -8.59
N VAL A 226 1.64 -3.67 -7.62
CA VAL A 226 0.24 -3.96 -7.25
C VAL A 226 -0.71 -3.73 -8.43
N VAL A 227 -0.55 -2.61 -9.14
CA VAL A 227 -1.34 -2.32 -10.35
C VAL A 227 -1.13 -3.39 -11.41
N ALA A 228 0.11 -3.80 -11.67
CA ALA A 228 0.43 -4.83 -12.66
C ALA A 228 -0.22 -6.17 -12.30
N LEU A 229 -0.18 -6.55 -11.01
CA LEU A 229 -0.80 -7.77 -10.50
C LEU A 229 -2.32 -7.78 -10.74
N VAL A 230 -3.01 -6.69 -10.45
CA VAL A 230 -4.48 -6.59 -10.59
C VAL A 230 -4.88 -6.37 -12.05
N ALA A 231 -4.07 -5.70 -12.84
CA ALA A 231 -4.31 -5.50 -14.27
C ALA A 231 -4.26 -6.80 -15.07
N GLY A 232 -3.46 -7.79 -14.66
CA GLY A 232 -3.31 -9.07 -15.33
C GLY A 232 -4.64 -9.80 -15.58
N PRO A 233 -5.43 -10.10 -14.55
CA PRO A 233 -6.76 -10.72 -14.70
C PRO A 233 -7.73 -9.91 -15.56
N VAL A 234 -7.72 -8.57 -15.43
CA VAL A 234 -8.55 -7.68 -16.25
C VAL A 234 -8.16 -7.77 -17.72
N LEU A 235 -6.84 -7.76 -17.99
CA LEU A 235 -6.30 -7.89 -19.35
C LEU A 235 -6.64 -9.26 -19.94
N ALA A 236 -6.50 -10.34 -19.18
CA ALA A 236 -6.86 -11.70 -19.62
C ALA A 236 -8.34 -11.78 -20.04
N VAL A 237 -9.24 -11.21 -19.24
CA VAL A 237 -10.67 -11.12 -19.58
C VAL A 237 -10.89 -10.26 -20.83
N ARG A 238 -10.20 -9.14 -20.95
CA ARG A 238 -10.29 -8.26 -22.12
C ARG A 238 -9.84 -8.96 -23.40
N LEU A 239 -8.72 -9.68 -23.37
CA LEU A 239 -8.18 -10.42 -24.51
C LEU A 239 -9.11 -11.56 -24.93
N THR A 240 -9.74 -12.25 -23.96
CA THR A 240 -10.67 -13.35 -24.23
C THR A 240 -11.99 -12.85 -24.83
N LEU A 241 -12.52 -11.75 -24.33
CA LEU A 241 -13.82 -11.22 -24.77
C LEU A 241 -13.73 -10.24 -25.95
N LYS A 242 -12.53 -9.75 -26.26
CA LYS A 242 -12.24 -8.80 -27.35
C LYS A 242 -13.29 -7.65 -27.39
N ASP A 243 -13.97 -7.49 -28.51
CA ASP A 243 -14.97 -6.42 -28.76
C ASP A 243 -16.21 -6.52 -27.84
N LYS A 244 -16.42 -7.66 -27.20
CA LYS A 244 -17.51 -7.85 -26.24
C LYS A 244 -17.20 -7.26 -24.84
N PHE A 245 -15.94 -6.90 -24.58
CA PHE A 245 -15.52 -6.27 -23.33
C PHE A 245 -15.56 -4.75 -23.45
N ASN A 246 -16.49 -4.13 -22.77
CA ASN A 246 -16.68 -2.67 -22.76
C ASN A 246 -16.66 -2.11 -21.34
N THR A 247 -16.68 -0.79 -21.20
CA THR A 247 -16.67 -0.07 -19.92
C THR A 247 -17.78 -0.51 -18.98
N SER A 248 -18.97 -0.83 -19.50
CA SER A 248 -20.10 -1.29 -18.69
C SER A 248 -19.80 -2.65 -18.04
N LYS A 249 -19.20 -3.58 -18.79
CA LYS A 249 -18.79 -4.89 -18.27
C LYS A 249 -17.64 -4.77 -17.27
N TYR A 250 -16.62 -3.94 -17.56
CA TYR A 250 -15.57 -3.66 -16.61
C TYR A 250 -16.13 -3.16 -15.29
N ARG A 251 -17.04 -2.19 -15.35
CA ARG A 251 -17.67 -1.61 -14.18
C ARG A 251 -18.50 -2.62 -13.40
N SER A 252 -19.26 -3.46 -14.10
CA SER A 252 -20.13 -4.47 -13.49
C SER A 252 -19.37 -5.65 -12.88
N TRP A 253 -18.26 -6.06 -13.50
CA TRP A 253 -17.53 -7.27 -13.11
C TRP A 253 -16.36 -7.01 -12.19
N PHE A 254 -15.72 -5.84 -12.28
CA PHE A 254 -14.54 -5.50 -11.51
C PHE A 254 -14.78 -4.29 -10.60
N THR A 255 -15.19 -3.12 -11.15
CA THR A 255 -15.30 -1.90 -10.35
C THR A 255 -16.29 -2.06 -9.20
N ARG A 256 -17.54 -2.43 -9.47
CA ARG A 256 -18.59 -2.51 -8.44
C ARG A 256 -18.29 -3.55 -7.36
N PRO A 257 -18.05 -4.84 -7.68
CA PRO A 257 -17.81 -5.84 -6.64
C PRO A 257 -16.51 -5.60 -5.89
N GLY A 258 -15.42 -5.23 -6.59
CA GLY A 258 -14.14 -4.94 -5.96
C GLY A 258 -14.21 -3.71 -5.05
N SER A 259 -14.82 -2.63 -5.52
CA SER A 259 -14.98 -1.42 -4.72
C SER A 259 -15.94 -1.62 -3.53
N ALA A 260 -17.00 -2.41 -3.68
CA ALA A 260 -17.86 -2.75 -2.55
C ALA A 260 -17.10 -3.52 -1.46
N LEU A 261 -16.29 -4.50 -1.85
CA LEU A 261 -15.46 -5.28 -0.92
C LEU A 261 -14.44 -4.38 -0.23
N ILE A 262 -13.67 -3.57 -0.98
CA ILE A 262 -12.67 -2.66 -0.43
C ILE A 262 -13.32 -1.63 0.50
N GLY A 263 -14.48 -1.09 0.09
CA GLY A 263 -15.23 -0.13 0.90
C GLY A 263 -15.68 -0.71 2.25
N LEU A 264 -16.14 -1.96 2.27
CA LEU A 264 -16.50 -2.67 3.49
C LEU A 264 -15.29 -2.91 4.40
N ILE A 265 -14.15 -3.34 3.82
CA ILE A 265 -12.90 -3.54 4.57
C ILE A 265 -12.42 -2.21 5.16
N GLY A 266 -12.37 -1.14 4.36
CA GLY A 266 -11.93 0.17 4.82
C GLY A 266 -12.84 0.76 5.91
N LEU A 267 -14.15 0.59 5.79
CA LEU A 267 -15.09 0.99 6.84
C LEU A 267 -14.88 0.18 8.13
N TRP A 268 -14.74 -1.14 7.99
CA TRP A 268 -14.50 -2.01 9.13
C TRP A 268 -13.20 -1.63 9.86
N TRP A 269 -12.10 -1.47 9.13
CA TRP A 269 -10.83 -1.05 9.72
C TRP A 269 -10.92 0.34 10.34
N GLY A 270 -11.57 1.30 9.67
CA GLY A 270 -11.74 2.65 10.21
C GLY A 270 -12.50 2.66 11.51
N ILE A 271 -13.58 1.89 11.62
CA ILE A 271 -14.39 1.79 12.83
C ILE A 271 -13.63 1.02 13.93
N SER A 272 -13.04 -0.13 13.61
CA SER A 272 -12.32 -0.94 14.61
C SER A 272 -11.12 -0.18 15.19
N ARG A 273 -10.33 0.49 14.36
CA ARG A 273 -9.20 1.31 14.81
C ARG A 273 -9.68 2.54 15.62
N ALA A 274 -10.78 3.19 15.20
CA ALA A 274 -11.33 4.34 15.94
C ALA A 274 -11.91 3.96 17.31
N LEU A 275 -12.39 2.74 17.47
CA LEU A 275 -12.93 2.23 18.72
C LEU A 275 -11.91 1.42 19.52
N SER A 276 -10.69 1.25 19.03
CA SER A 276 -9.62 0.41 19.60
C SER A 276 -10.09 -1.03 19.90
N ILE A 277 -10.90 -1.60 18.94
CA ILE A 277 -11.47 -2.95 19.01
C ILE A 277 -10.69 -3.92 18.12
#